data_f9a10e83232650e1c1e6bcbcfc882293
#
_entry.id   f9a10e83232650e1c1e6bcbcfc882293
#
_cell.length_a   1.000
_cell.length_b   1.000
_cell.length_c   1.000
_cell.angle_alpha   90.00
_cell.angle_beta   90.00
_cell.angle_gamma   90.00
#
_symmetry.space_group_name_H-M   'P 1'
#
loop_
_entity.id
_entity.type
_entity.pdbx_description
1 polymer ?
#
loop_
_entity_poly.entity_id
_entity_poly.type
_entity_poly.pdbx_seq_one_letter_code
_entity_poly.pdbx_strand_id
1 'polypeptide(L)'
;RRVDIEPNLLTSGTATIKGQPTGYIYILATESTAPALAALKGTGKLVKIGYSTQEVRERIKNAENDRTYLEAPVRLLAKINCFNLNPQKFENLIHAFLYQQRIHISLTDKNGTTYHPEEWFAVDRDTAVAICEKIVDGTITQYRMDKVQGVMVKKG
;
A
#
# COMPACT_ATOMS: atom_id res chain seq x y z
N ARG A 1 2.71 4.79 12.35
CA ARG A 1 3.98 4.16 12.69
C ARG A 1 4.96 4.27 11.53
N ARG A 2 6.19 4.51 11.87
CA ARG A 2 7.25 4.72 10.90
C ARG A 2 8.24 3.56 10.97
N VAL A 3 8.62 3.03 9.81
CA VAL A 3 9.58 1.93 9.72
C VAL A 3 10.67 2.32 8.72
N ASP A 4 11.92 2.15 9.12
CA ASP A 4 13.07 2.37 8.24
C ASP A 4 13.59 1.03 7.76
N ILE A 5 13.72 0.89 6.42
CA ILE A 5 14.16 -0.36 5.80
C ILE A 5 15.44 -0.10 5.04
N GLU A 6 16.45 -0.92 5.30
CA GLU A 6 17.73 -0.82 4.62
C GLU A 6 17.63 -1.20 3.15
N PRO A 7 18.48 -0.64 2.29
CA PRO A 7 18.52 -1.01 0.88
C PRO A 7 18.79 -2.51 0.69
N ASN A 8 18.25 -3.05 -0.39
CA ASN A 8 18.38 -4.46 -0.72
C ASN A 8 18.38 -4.65 -2.25
N LEU A 9 18.01 -5.85 -2.70
CA LEU A 9 18.03 -6.20 -4.12
C LEU A 9 17.10 -5.34 -4.99
N LEU A 10 16.11 -4.68 -4.41
CA LEU A 10 15.22 -3.79 -5.15
C LEU A 10 15.78 -2.39 -5.31
N THR A 11 16.82 -2.05 -4.60
CA THR A 11 17.40 -0.71 -4.66
C THR A 11 18.43 -0.61 -5.77
N SER A 12 18.62 0.60 -6.27
CA SER A 12 19.54 0.85 -7.37
C SER A 12 20.96 1.13 -6.91
N GLY A 13 21.15 1.47 -5.68
CA GLY A 13 22.46 1.86 -5.18
C GLY A 13 23.15 0.75 -4.46
N THR A 14 24.48 0.80 -4.48
CA THR A 14 25.29 -0.08 -3.67
C THR A 14 25.68 0.56 -2.37
N ALA A 15 25.66 1.87 -2.34
CA ALA A 15 26.03 2.62 -1.13
C ALA A 15 24.83 2.76 -0.23
N THR A 16 25.04 2.53 1.04
CA THR A 16 24.04 2.85 2.04
C THR A 16 24.06 4.34 2.24
N ILE A 17 23.00 5.00 1.79
CA ILE A 17 22.86 6.43 2.00
C ILE A 17 22.17 6.60 3.35
N LYS A 18 22.94 6.98 4.34
CA LYS A 18 22.38 7.28 5.65
C LYS A 18 21.90 8.71 5.64
N GLY A 19 20.71 8.93 6.14
CA GLY A 19 20.10 10.25 6.19
C GLY A 19 18.80 10.31 5.45
N GLN A 20 18.74 11.08 4.38
CA GLN A 20 17.46 11.33 3.71
C GLN A 20 17.01 10.14 2.86
N PRO A 21 15.80 9.65 3.07
CA PRO A 21 15.23 8.64 2.17
C PRO A 21 15.01 9.24 0.79
N THR A 22 15.06 8.38 -0.23
CA THR A 22 14.76 8.77 -1.60
C THR A 22 13.28 8.62 -1.92
N GLY A 23 12.53 7.96 -1.06
CA GLY A 23 11.09 7.82 -1.22
C GLY A 23 10.48 7.10 -0.04
N TYR A 24 9.16 6.94 -0.10
CA TYR A 24 8.39 6.39 1.01
C TYR A 24 7.32 5.43 0.48
N ILE A 25 7.23 4.26 1.12
CA ILE A 25 6.05 3.42 1.00
C ILE A 25 5.06 3.91 2.05
N TYR A 26 3.81 4.09 1.67
CA TYR A 26 2.78 4.52 2.62
C TYR A 26 1.61 3.54 2.60
N ILE A 27 1.03 3.35 3.77
CA ILE A 27 -0.14 2.50 3.96
C ILE A 27 -1.21 3.36 4.60
N LEU A 28 -2.37 3.44 3.96
CA LEU A 28 -3.44 4.35 4.33
C LEU A 28 -4.72 3.60 4.62
N ALA A 29 -5.51 4.13 5.56
CA ALA A 29 -6.92 3.80 5.73
C ALA A 29 -7.77 4.91 5.16
N THR A 30 -9.00 4.61 4.76
CA THR A 30 -9.92 5.61 4.23
C THR A 30 -10.96 6.02 5.27
N GLU A 31 -11.35 7.29 5.23
CA GLU A 31 -12.47 7.82 5.99
C GLU A 31 -13.76 7.83 5.15
N SER A 32 -13.76 7.23 3.96
CA SER A 32 -14.94 7.18 3.11
C SER A 32 -16.12 6.52 3.82
N THR A 33 -17.29 7.12 3.65
CA THR A 33 -18.54 6.59 4.20
C THR A 33 -19.35 5.83 3.15
N ALA A 34 -18.77 5.54 1.99
CA ALA A 34 -19.46 4.83 0.94
C ALA A 34 -19.95 3.46 1.45
N PRO A 35 -21.24 3.14 1.23
CA PRO A 35 -21.79 1.88 1.74
C PRO A 35 -21.06 0.64 1.23
N ALA A 36 -20.54 0.68 0.01
CA ALA A 36 -19.81 -0.45 -0.57
C ALA A 36 -18.55 -0.82 0.20
N LEU A 37 -18.01 0.12 0.99
CA LEU A 37 -16.78 -0.08 1.77
C LEU A 37 -17.06 -0.47 3.22
N ALA A 38 -18.30 -0.38 3.67
CA ALA A 38 -18.62 -0.47 5.10
C ALA A 38 -18.19 -1.80 5.71
N ALA A 39 -18.43 -2.90 5.03
CA ALA A 39 -18.08 -4.23 5.55
C ALA A 39 -16.58 -4.40 5.70
N LEU A 40 -15.81 -3.97 4.69
CA LEU A 40 -14.34 -4.06 4.73
C LEU A 40 -13.77 -3.17 5.82
N LYS A 41 -14.27 -1.94 5.94
CA LYS A 41 -13.83 -1.04 7.00
C LYS A 41 -14.12 -1.62 8.38
N GLY A 42 -15.26 -2.27 8.54
CA GLY A 42 -15.63 -2.89 9.80
C GLY A 42 -14.69 -4.02 10.22
N THR A 43 -14.06 -4.70 9.27
CA THR A 43 -13.09 -5.77 9.57
C THR A 43 -11.70 -5.23 9.87
N GLY A 44 -11.43 -3.95 9.60
CA GLY A 44 -10.08 -3.42 9.67
C GLY A 44 -9.17 -3.88 8.54
N LYS A 45 -9.73 -4.50 7.50
CA LYS A 45 -8.97 -5.06 6.39
C LYS A 45 -9.23 -4.29 5.11
N LEU A 46 -8.88 -3.02 5.12
CA LEU A 46 -8.95 -2.20 3.91
C LEU A 46 -7.84 -1.16 3.98
N VAL A 47 -6.85 -1.31 3.13
CA VAL A 47 -5.73 -0.38 3.08
C VAL A 47 -5.35 -0.06 1.64
N LYS A 48 -4.79 1.12 1.45
CA LYS A 48 -4.10 1.48 0.22
C LYS A 48 -2.61 1.37 0.47
N ILE A 49 -1.88 0.83 -0.50
CA ILE A 49 -0.44 0.75 -0.46
C ILE A 49 0.10 1.52 -1.65
N GLY A 50 0.95 2.49 -1.41
CA GLY A 50 1.51 3.32 -2.47
C GLY A 50 2.95 3.71 -2.20
N TYR A 51 3.55 4.35 -3.20
CA TYR A 51 4.91 4.86 -3.12
C TYR A 51 4.94 6.32 -3.54
N SER A 52 5.75 7.12 -2.87
CA SER A 52 5.90 8.53 -3.19
C SER A 52 7.35 8.95 -3.00
N THR A 53 7.83 9.84 -3.89
CA THR A 53 9.13 10.48 -3.73
C THR A 53 9.04 11.78 -2.94
N GLN A 54 7.82 12.26 -2.67
CA GLN A 54 7.60 13.43 -1.83
C GLN A 54 7.06 13.01 -0.49
N GLU A 55 7.10 13.89 0.50
CA GLU A 55 6.54 13.61 1.81
C GLU A 55 5.10 13.13 1.68
N VAL A 56 4.76 12.09 2.45
CA VAL A 56 3.43 11.47 2.35
C VAL A 56 2.34 12.48 2.68
N ARG A 57 2.57 13.36 3.66
CA ARG A 57 1.61 14.39 4.02
C ARG A 57 1.24 15.26 2.82
N GLU A 58 2.24 15.65 2.01
CA GLU A 58 2.00 16.42 0.80
C GLU A 58 1.24 15.62 -0.24
N ARG A 59 1.57 14.34 -0.36
CA ARG A 59 0.95 13.45 -1.35
C ARG A 59 -0.55 13.26 -1.10
N ILE A 60 -0.98 13.24 0.16
CA ILE A 60 -2.35 12.89 0.53
C ILE A 60 -3.20 14.08 0.97
N LYS A 61 -2.67 15.30 0.96
CA LYS A 61 -3.39 16.45 1.52
C LYS A 61 -4.69 16.79 0.83
N ASN A 62 -4.85 16.41 -0.44
CA ASN A 62 -6.07 16.66 -1.21
C ASN A 62 -6.79 15.35 -1.55
N ALA A 63 -6.69 14.37 -0.67
CA ALA A 63 -7.25 13.03 -0.91
C ALA A 63 -8.76 13.06 -1.19
N GLU A 64 -9.50 13.97 -0.58
CA GLU A 64 -10.94 14.07 -0.80
C GLU A 64 -11.32 14.49 -2.20
N ASN A 65 -10.37 14.96 -3.01
CA ASN A 65 -10.60 15.38 -4.39
C ASN A 65 -9.97 14.43 -5.41
N ASP A 66 -9.54 13.23 -4.96
CA ASP A 66 -8.80 12.31 -5.81
C ASP A 66 -9.39 10.91 -5.72
N ARG A 67 -9.80 10.35 -6.87
CA ARG A 67 -10.36 9.00 -6.92
C ARG A 67 -9.38 7.93 -6.44
N THR A 68 -8.09 8.17 -6.60
CA THR A 68 -7.05 7.27 -6.07
C THR A 68 -7.22 7.06 -4.56
N TYR A 69 -7.70 8.08 -3.86
CA TYR A 69 -7.96 8.04 -2.42
C TYR A 69 -9.44 7.95 -2.10
N LEU A 70 -10.24 7.47 -3.06
CA LEU A 70 -11.69 7.24 -2.92
C LEU A 70 -12.46 8.54 -2.61
N GLU A 71 -11.90 9.68 -3.01
CA GLU A 71 -12.47 10.99 -2.78
C GLU A 71 -12.88 11.22 -1.32
N ALA A 72 -12.02 10.81 -0.40
CA ALA A 72 -12.26 10.95 1.02
C ALA A 72 -10.94 11.23 1.73
N PRO A 73 -10.99 11.84 2.93
CA PRO A 73 -9.79 11.94 3.75
C PRO A 73 -9.24 10.56 4.07
N VAL A 74 -7.94 10.49 4.24
CA VAL A 74 -7.25 9.24 4.55
C VAL A 74 -6.43 9.41 5.82
N ARG A 75 -6.17 8.28 6.50
CA ARG A 75 -5.29 8.24 7.66
C ARG A 75 -4.03 7.47 7.33
N LEU A 76 -2.89 8.01 7.69
CA LEU A 76 -1.62 7.33 7.51
C LEU A 76 -1.47 6.27 8.59
N LEU A 77 -1.45 5.01 8.19
CA LEU A 77 -1.28 3.88 9.10
C LEU A 77 0.19 3.52 9.30
N ALA A 78 0.99 3.62 8.24
CA ALA A 78 2.41 3.33 8.31
C ALA A 78 3.14 4.04 7.19
N LYS A 79 4.37 4.43 7.46
CA LYS A 79 5.27 5.00 6.46
C LYS A 79 6.61 4.29 6.58
N ILE A 80 7.12 3.82 5.44
CA ILE A 80 8.38 3.09 5.38
C ILE A 80 9.35 3.93 4.57
N ASN A 81 10.44 4.35 5.20
CA ASN A 81 11.49 5.10 4.52
C ASN A 81 12.26 4.17 3.60
N CYS A 82 12.44 4.59 2.36
CA CYS A 82 13.14 3.78 1.36
C CYS A 82 14.33 4.54 0.79
N PHE A 83 15.36 3.78 0.44
CA PHE A 83 16.60 4.33 -0.11
C PHE A 83 16.84 3.68 -1.45
N ASN A 84 16.70 4.45 -2.53
CA ASN A 84 16.91 4.01 -3.91
C ASN A 84 16.00 2.84 -4.35
N LEU A 85 14.79 2.77 -3.80
CA LEU A 85 13.82 1.76 -4.21
C LEU A 85 13.37 2.05 -5.64
N ASN A 86 13.25 1.00 -6.47
CA ASN A 86 12.68 1.12 -7.79
C ASN A 86 11.15 1.11 -7.68
N PRO A 87 10.47 2.25 -7.96
CA PRO A 87 9.02 2.34 -7.74
C PRO A 87 8.22 1.39 -8.63
N GLN A 88 8.64 1.23 -9.88
CA GLN A 88 7.90 0.38 -10.82
C GLN A 88 7.97 -1.08 -10.39
N LYS A 89 9.15 -1.52 -9.97
CA LYS A 89 9.31 -2.89 -9.51
C LYS A 89 8.51 -3.14 -8.24
N PHE A 90 8.51 -2.18 -7.33
CA PHE A 90 7.71 -2.27 -6.11
C PHE A 90 6.22 -2.43 -6.44
N GLU A 91 5.69 -1.57 -7.31
CA GLU A 91 4.28 -1.64 -7.69
C GLU A 91 3.93 -2.97 -8.34
N ASN A 92 4.79 -3.45 -9.24
CA ASN A 92 4.57 -4.73 -9.90
C ASN A 92 4.50 -5.88 -8.90
N LEU A 93 5.38 -5.88 -7.91
CA LEU A 93 5.40 -6.92 -6.88
C LEU A 93 4.18 -6.86 -5.98
N ILE A 94 3.76 -5.66 -5.58
CA ILE A 94 2.56 -5.50 -4.76
C ILE A 94 1.33 -5.99 -5.52
N HIS A 95 1.17 -5.59 -6.77
CA HIS A 95 0.03 -6.01 -7.58
C HIS A 95 0.01 -7.53 -7.77
N ALA A 96 1.17 -8.13 -8.03
CA ALA A 96 1.25 -9.57 -8.22
C ALA A 96 0.96 -10.33 -6.92
N PHE A 97 1.56 -9.88 -5.81
CA PHE A 97 1.43 -10.57 -4.53
C PHE A 97 0.03 -10.48 -3.95
N LEU A 98 -0.61 -9.31 -4.08
CA LEU A 98 -1.93 -9.04 -3.51
C LEU A 98 -3.06 -9.07 -4.54
N TYR A 99 -2.82 -9.70 -5.68
CA TYR A 99 -3.82 -9.75 -6.76
C TYR A 99 -5.19 -10.21 -6.26
N GLN A 100 -5.23 -11.25 -5.43
CA GLN A 100 -6.48 -11.83 -4.96
C GLN A 100 -7.11 -11.06 -3.80
N GLN A 101 -6.36 -10.17 -3.17
CA GLN A 101 -6.87 -9.34 -2.09
C GLN A 101 -7.32 -7.96 -2.56
N ARG A 102 -7.13 -7.63 -3.83
CA ARG A 102 -7.60 -6.36 -4.36
C ARG A 102 -9.13 -6.31 -4.28
N ILE A 103 -9.66 -5.19 -3.84
CA ILE A 103 -11.11 -5.06 -3.72
C ILE A 103 -11.74 -4.96 -5.12
N HIS A 104 -12.94 -5.53 -5.26
CA HIS A 104 -13.67 -5.58 -6.52
C HIS A 104 -15.02 -4.89 -6.32
N ILE A 105 -14.99 -3.57 -6.22
CA ILE A 105 -16.19 -2.77 -6.03
C ILE A 105 -16.20 -1.64 -7.04
N SER A 106 -17.41 -1.09 -7.25
CA SER A 106 -17.61 0.10 -8.08
C SER A 106 -17.99 1.26 -7.17
N LEU A 107 -17.37 2.40 -7.39
CA LEU A 107 -17.72 3.64 -6.71
C LEU A 107 -18.06 4.68 -7.76
N THR A 108 -18.80 5.71 -7.34
CA THR A 108 -19.17 6.82 -8.21
C THR A 108 -18.48 8.08 -7.71
N ASP A 109 -17.79 8.78 -8.60
CA ASP A 109 -17.09 10.00 -8.24
C ASP A 109 -18.05 11.20 -8.15
N LYS A 110 -17.50 12.36 -7.81
CA LYS A 110 -18.28 13.60 -7.65
C LYS A 110 -18.99 14.03 -8.93
N ASN A 111 -18.48 13.58 -10.08
CA ASN A 111 -19.03 13.92 -11.38
C ASN A 111 -20.04 12.89 -11.88
N GLY A 112 -20.33 11.89 -11.07
CA GLY A 112 -21.27 10.83 -11.44
C GLY A 112 -20.65 9.71 -12.27
N THR A 113 -19.31 9.69 -12.42
CA THR A 113 -18.63 8.65 -13.21
C THR A 113 -18.27 7.47 -12.32
N THR A 114 -18.62 6.27 -12.78
CA THR A 114 -18.29 5.03 -12.07
C THR A 114 -16.82 4.68 -12.30
N TYR A 115 -16.13 4.24 -11.25
CA TYR A 115 -14.76 3.79 -11.33
C TYR A 115 -14.52 2.61 -10.39
N HIS A 116 -13.41 1.89 -10.64
CA HIS A 116 -13.03 0.70 -9.87
C HIS A 116 -11.69 0.99 -9.18
N PRO A 117 -11.65 1.04 -7.85
CA PRO A 117 -10.38 1.24 -7.15
C PRO A 117 -9.39 0.12 -7.46
N GLU A 118 -8.13 0.47 -7.69
CA GLU A 118 -7.11 -0.49 -8.10
C GLU A 118 -6.01 -0.71 -7.08
N GLU A 119 -5.76 0.25 -6.21
CA GLU A 119 -4.65 0.19 -5.27
C GLU A 119 -5.10 -0.02 -3.83
N TRP A 120 -6.32 -0.52 -3.66
CA TRP A 120 -6.90 -0.81 -2.35
C TRP A 120 -7.06 -2.31 -2.17
N PHE A 121 -6.65 -2.81 -1.01
CA PHE A 121 -6.55 -4.24 -0.76
C PHE A 121 -7.23 -4.62 0.56
N ALA A 122 -7.81 -5.83 0.57
CA ALA A 122 -8.49 -6.37 1.75
C ALA A 122 -7.47 -7.08 2.66
N VAL A 123 -6.57 -6.31 3.25
CA VAL A 123 -5.60 -6.81 4.24
C VAL A 123 -5.52 -5.79 5.36
N ASP A 124 -5.07 -6.23 6.53
CA ASP A 124 -4.89 -5.31 7.65
C ASP A 124 -3.53 -4.61 7.56
N ARG A 125 -3.36 -3.63 8.44
CA ARG A 125 -2.15 -2.81 8.49
C ARG A 125 -0.89 -3.65 8.70
N ASP A 126 -0.91 -4.56 9.68
CA ASP A 126 0.29 -5.30 10.03
C ASP A 126 0.70 -6.27 8.92
N THR A 127 -0.27 -6.89 8.25
CA THR A 127 0.00 -7.73 7.08
C THR A 127 0.60 -6.88 5.96
N ALA A 128 0.04 -5.70 5.70
CA ALA A 128 0.56 -4.81 4.66
C ALA A 128 2.00 -4.38 4.95
N VAL A 129 2.30 -4.03 6.20
CA VAL A 129 3.67 -3.66 6.59
C VAL A 129 4.62 -4.84 6.37
N ALA A 130 4.23 -6.04 6.80
CA ALA A 130 5.07 -7.22 6.65
C ALA A 130 5.36 -7.53 5.18
N ILE A 131 4.35 -7.43 4.33
CA ILE A 131 4.52 -7.64 2.88
C ILE A 131 5.53 -6.64 2.31
N CYS A 132 5.37 -5.37 2.64
CA CYS A 132 6.27 -4.33 2.15
C CYS A 132 7.71 -4.56 2.61
N GLU A 133 7.89 -4.97 3.86
CA GLU A 133 9.21 -5.29 4.38
C GLU A 133 9.85 -6.46 3.63
N LYS A 134 9.06 -7.48 3.31
CA LYS A 134 9.56 -8.63 2.55
C LYS A 134 9.89 -8.28 1.10
N ILE A 135 9.14 -7.37 0.52
CA ILE A 135 9.47 -6.89 -0.83
C ILE A 135 10.78 -6.13 -0.80
N VAL A 136 10.96 -5.24 0.17
CA VAL A 136 12.16 -4.42 0.23
C VAL A 136 13.40 -5.27 0.54
N ASP A 137 13.29 -6.28 1.40
CA ASP A 137 14.45 -7.14 1.72
C ASP A 137 14.64 -8.28 0.72
N GLY A 138 13.76 -8.41 -0.26
CA GLY A 138 13.90 -9.40 -1.33
C GLY A 138 13.41 -10.80 -1.00
N THR A 139 12.83 -11.01 0.18
CA THR A 139 12.40 -12.36 0.59
C THR A 139 10.95 -12.66 0.25
N ILE A 140 10.23 -11.74 -0.39
CA ILE A 140 8.80 -11.93 -0.71
C ILE A 140 8.54 -13.20 -1.52
N THR A 141 9.50 -13.64 -2.32
CA THR A 141 9.35 -14.85 -3.13
C THR A 141 9.22 -16.12 -2.31
N GLN A 142 9.58 -16.06 -1.02
CA GLN A 142 9.45 -17.19 -0.10
C GLN A 142 8.05 -17.28 0.53
N TYR A 143 7.17 -16.33 0.20
CA TYR A 143 5.87 -16.22 0.84
C TYR A 143 4.76 -16.20 -0.19
N ARG A 144 3.54 -16.50 0.25
CA ARG A 144 2.32 -16.34 -0.53
C ARG A 144 1.22 -15.85 0.39
N MET A 145 0.15 -15.35 -0.20
CA MET A 145 -1.05 -15.01 0.59
C MET A 145 -1.94 -16.23 0.73
N ASP A 146 -2.42 -16.46 1.94
CA ASP A 146 -3.52 -17.37 2.16
C ASP A 146 -4.80 -16.59 1.84
N LYS A 147 -5.44 -16.96 0.73
CA LYS A 147 -6.60 -16.19 0.24
C LYS A 147 -7.84 -16.34 1.10
N VAL A 148 -7.92 -17.39 1.92
CA VAL A 148 -9.05 -17.58 2.83
C VAL A 148 -8.92 -16.70 4.06
N GLN A 149 -7.74 -16.71 4.68
CA GLN A 149 -7.50 -15.94 5.90
C GLN A 149 -6.98 -14.52 5.64
N GLY A 150 -6.50 -14.25 4.42
CA GLY A 150 -5.99 -12.94 4.07
C GLY A 150 -4.68 -12.60 4.76
N VAL A 151 -3.86 -13.59 5.08
CA VAL A 151 -2.56 -13.41 5.75
C VAL A 151 -1.44 -13.97 4.90
N MET A 152 -0.24 -13.45 5.13
CA MET A 152 0.96 -13.91 4.44
C MET A 152 1.50 -15.16 5.13
N VAL A 153 1.78 -16.20 4.33
CA VAL A 153 2.31 -17.47 4.87
C VAL A 153 3.56 -17.85 4.08
N LYS A 154 4.47 -18.52 4.74
CA LYS A 154 5.70 -18.98 4.10
C LYS A 154 5.41 -20.19 3.22
N LYS A 155 6.02 -20.24 2.05
CA LYS A 155 5.90 -21.40 1.16
C LYS A 155 6.56 -22.60 1.82
N GLY A 156 5.88 -23.71 1.77
CA GLY A 156 6.33 -24.94 2.39
C GLY A 156 7.33 -25.73 1.59
#